data_59e827ceaef5e9ecb1689fbc201a85db
#
_entry.id   59e827ceaef5e9ecb1689fbc201a85db
#
_cell.length_a   1.000
_cell.length_b   1.000
_cell.length_c   1.000
_cell.angle_alpha   90.00
_cell.angle_beta   90.00
_cell.angle_gamma   90.00
#
_symmetry.space_group_name_H-M   'P 1'
#
loop_
_entity.id
_entity.type
_entity.pdbx_description
1 polymer ?
#
loop_
_entity_poly.entity_id
_entity_poly.type
_entity_poly.pdbx_seq_one_letter_code
_entity_poly.pdbx_strand_id
1 'polypeptide(L)'
;MKKKFSQFGSRFLGESGTKLLMDDLAQVAGSNAFINLGGGNPARVPKMESVFGNAMHEILAGRQFEDIVGCYDSPQGNESFLEIVCEFFSRNFSWDLTTENVAITTGSQSSFFMLFNLFGGMCVDGLERVIQLPLTPEYIGYGDLLINPDC
;
A
#
# COMPACT_ATOMS: atom_id res chain seq x y z
N MET A 1 23.68 26.82 -8.37
CA MET A 1 24.04 25.40 -8.67
C MET A 1 22.78 24.62 -8.97
N LYS A 2 22.63 24.04 -10.17
CA LYS A 2 21.53 23.08 -10.41
C LYS A 2 21.75 21.84 -9.54
N LYS A 3 20.77 21.51 -8.70
CA LYS A 3 20.80 20.27 -7.90
C LYS A 3 20.86 19.07 -8.86
N LYS A 4 21.80 18.16 -8.65
CA LYS A 4 21.89 16.91 -9.41
C LYS A 4 21.18 15.81 -8.59
N PHE A 5 20.14 15.22 -9.17
CA PHE A 5 19.39 14.11 -8.59
C PHE A 5 19.88 12.79 -9.21
N SER A 6 19.61 11.67 -8.55
CA SER A 6 19.77 10.35 -9.16
C SER A 6 18.81 10.16 -10.34
N GLN A 7 19.03 9.15 -11.18
CA GLN A 7 18.09 8.81 -12.24
C GLN A 7 16.69 8.57 -11.68
N PHE A 8 16.58 7.76 -10.64
CA PHE A 8 15.31 7.52 -9.94
C PHE A 8 14.72 8.82 -9.38
N GLY A 9 15.51 9.63 -8.67
CA GLY A 9 15.04 10.89 -8.09
C GLY A 9 14.62 11.94 -9.11
N SER A 10 15.20 11.91 -10.33
CA SER A 10 14.83 12.85 -11.39
C SER A 10 13.41 12.61 -11.94
N ARG A 11 12.88 11.41 -11.81
CA ARG A 11 11.50 11.07 -12.22
C ARG A 11 10.46 11.84 -11.41
N PHE A 12 10.75 12.17 -10.16
CA PHE A 12 9.85 12.94 -9.29
C PHE A 12 9.85 14.45 -9.56
N LEU A 13 10.67 14.93 -10.51
CA LEU A 13 10.68 16.34 -10.90
C LEU A 13 9.68 16.67 -12.01
N GLY A 14 9.16 15.65 -12.68
CA GLY A 14 8.17 15.77 -13.74
C GLY A 14 6.74 15.71 -13.21
N GLU A 15 5.80 15.89 -14.11
CA GLU A 15 4.39 15.60 -13.83
C GLU A 15 4.19 14.07 -13.91
N SER A 16 3.81 13.47 -12.79
CA SER A 16 3.40 12.06 -12.77
C SER A 16 1.89 11.95 -12.99
N GLY A 17 1.45 10.84 -13.57
CA GLY A 17 0.04 10.57 -13.73
C GLY A 17 -0.71 10.53 -12.41
N THR A 18 -0.08 10.02 -11.36
CA THR A 18 -0.64 10.01 -9.99
C THR A 18 -0.86 11.43 -9.47
N LYS A 19 0.09 12.35 -9.71
CA LYS A 19 -0.06 13.75 -9.31
C LYS A 19 -1.22 14.41 -10.04
N LEU A 20 -1.31 14.25 -11.36
CA LEU A 20 -2.41 14.80 -12.16
C LEU A 20 -3.77 14.29 -11.67
N LEU A 21 -3.88 12.99 -11.42
CA LEU A 21 -5.09 12.39 -10.84
C LEU A 21 -5.46 13.01 -9.50
N MET A 22 -4.50 13.21 -8.60
CA MET A 22 -4.74 13.80 -7.29
C MET A 22 -5.12 15.28 -7.37
N ASP A 23 -4.51 16.04 -8.29
CA ASP A 23 -4.85 17.44 -8.53
C ASP A 23 -6.29 17.55 -9.07
N ASP A 24 -6.72 16.67 -9.98
CA ASP A 24 -8.09 16.63 -10.50
C ASP A 24 -9.10 16.28 -9.40
N LEU A 25 -8.80 15.27 -8.58
CA LEU A 25 -9.65 14.89 -7.44
C LEU A 25 -9.80 16.03 -6.43
N ALA A 26 -8.72 16.79 -6.17
CA ALA A 26 -8.76 17.93 -5.26
C ALA A 26 -9.65 19.06 -5.80
N GLN A 27 -9.69 19.29 -7.12
CA GLN A 27 -10.51 20.34 -7.73
C GLN A 27 -12.03 20.03 -7.64
N VAL A 28 -12.40 18.75 -7.71
CA VAL A 28 -13.81 18.33 -7.63
C VAL A 28 -14.28 18.01 -6.22
N ALA A 29 -13.36 17.93 -5.27
CA ALA A 29 -13.68 17.65 -3.87
C ALA A 29 -14.60 18.75 -3.29
N GLY A 30 -15.79 18.37 -2.84
CA GLY A 30 -16.77 19.30 -2.27
C GLY A 30 -17.63 20.04 -3.28
N SER A 31 -17.49 19.81 -4.58
CA SER A 31 -18.34 20.40 -5.63
C SER A 31 -19.49 19.45 -5.98
N ASN A 32 -20.73 19.96 -5.88
CA ASN A 32 -21.93 19.27 -6.37
C ASN A 32 -22.20 19.48 -7.88
N ALA A 33 -21.32 20.21 -8.56
CA ALA A 33 -21.50 20.56 -9.98
C ALA A 33 -21.02 19.45 -10.93
N PHE A 34 -20.34 18.43 -10.42
CA PHE A 34 -19.75 17.37 -11.22
C PHE A 34 -20.20 15.99 -10.74
N ILE A 35 -20.39 15.09 -11.69
CA ILE A 35 -20.53 13.65 -11.43
C ILE A 35 -19.12 13.05 -11.53
N ASN A 36 -18.52 12.71 -10.39
CA ASN A 36 -17.20 12.11 -10.34
C ASN A 36 -17.29 10.60 -10.61
N LEU A 37 -16.77 10.16 -11.74
CA LEU A 37 -16.63 8.74 -12.11
C LEU A 37 -15.19 8.24 -11.99
N GLY A 38 -14.27 9.09 -11.54
CA GLY A 38 -12.85 8.76 -11.33
C GLY A 38 -12.59 8.16 -9.95
N GLY A 39 -11.64 8.75 -9.24
CA GLY A 39 -11.30 8.33 -7.88
C GLY A 39 -12.34 8.78 -6.85
N GLY A 40 -12.36 8.09 -5.72
CA GLY A 40 -13.25 8.43 -4.60
C GLY A 40 -12.76 7.81 -3.29
N ASN A 41 -13.41 8.22 -2.21
CA ASN A 41 -13.20 7.61 -0.91
C ASN A 41 -13.90 6.24 -0.85
N PRO A 42 -13.40 5.30 -0.02
CA PRO A 42 -14.10 4.06 0.27
C PRO A 42 -15.53 4.32 0.76
N ALA A 43 -16.45 3.41 0.42
CA ALA A 43 -17.83 3.50 0.90
C ALA A 43 -17.87 3.45 2.43
N ARG A 44 -18.72 4.30 3.00
CA ARG A 44 -18.96 4.28 4.45
C ARG A 44 -19.86 3.09 4.80
N VAL A 45 -19.45 2.34 5.83
CA VAL A 45 -20.20 1.22 6.38
C VAL A 45 -20.45 1.49 7.87
N PRO A 46 -21.57 2.14 8.24
CA PRO A 46 -21.80 2.64 9.61
C PRO A 46 -21.67 1.56 10.68
N LYS A 47 -22.08 0.33 10.38
CA LYS A 47 -21.92 -0.81 11.30
C LYS A 47 -20.44 -1.10 11.60
N MET A 48 -19.57 -1.05 10.60
CA MET A 48 -18.14 -1.29 10.79
C MET A 48 -17.46 -0.10 11.46
N GLU A 49 -17.89 1.12 11.13
CA GLU A 49 -17.41 2.34 11.82
C GLU A 49 -17.67 2.25 13.33
N SER A 50 -18.85 1.76 13.72
CA SER A 50 -19.17 1.53 15.13
C SER A 50 -18.31 0.45 15.78
N VAL A 51 -18.04 -0.65 15.08
CA VAL A 51 -17.15 -1.72 15.58
C VAL A 51 -15.73 -1.18 15.82
N PHE A 52 -15.18 -0.46 14.85
CA PHE A 52 -13.83 0.12 14.99
C PHE A 52 -13.77 1.19 16.08
N GLY A 53 -14.81 2.04 16.19
CA GLY A 53 -14.91 3.02 17.26
C GLY A 53 -14.93 2.39 18.65
N ASN A 54 -15.70 1.34 18.85
CA ASN A 54 -15.75 0.60 20.11
C ASN A 54 -14.41 -0.06 20.44
N ALA A 55 -13.78 -0.73 19.46
CA ALA A 55 -12.45 -1.33 19.65
C ALA A 55 -11.40 -0.28 20.05
N MET A 56 -11.43 0.90 19.45
CA MET A 56 -10.53 1.99 19.85
C MET A 56 -10.78 2.45 21.28
N HIS A 57 -12.05 2.58 21.70
CA HIS A 57 -12.40 2.90 23.09
C HIS A 57 -11.88 1.86 24.07
N GLU A 58 -11.99 0.57 23.75
CA GLU A 58 -11.48 -0.51 24.59
C GLU A 58 -9.96 -0.46 24.74
N ILE A 59 -9.22 -0.23 23.63
CA ILE A 59 -7.76 -0.06 23.64
C ILE A 59 -7.34 1.07 24.57
N LEU A 60 -8.00 2.23 24.45
CA LEU A 60 -7.69 3.41 25.27
C LEU A 60 -8.03 3.18 26.75
N ALA A 61 -9.16 2.54 27.05
CA ALA A 61 -9.59 2.24 28.42
C ALA A 61 -8.69 1.19 29.09
N GLY A 62 -8.20 0.22 28.33
CA GLY A 62 -7.36 -0.88 28.79
C GLY A 62 -5.87 -0.57 28.95
N ARG A 63 -5.44 0.66 28.67
CA ARG A 63 -4.01 1.08 28.64
C ARG A 63 -3.14 0.35 27.61
N GLN A 64 -3.74 -0.34 26.67
CA GLN A 64 -3.02 -1.01 25.58
C GLN A 64 -2.43 0.00 24.57
N PHE A 65 -2.96 1.23 24.58
CA PHE A 65 -2.50 2.30 23.70
C PHE A 65 -1.02 2.64 23.92
N GLU A 66 -0.58 2.71 25.18
CA GLU A 66 0.80 3.02 25.53
C GLU A 66 1.78 1.97 25.00
N ASP A 67 1.39 0.70 25.04
CA ASP A 67 2.20 -0.41 24.49
C ASP A 67 2.23 -0.36 22.97
N ILE A 68 1.08 -0.10 22.33
CA ILE A 68 0.97 0.00 20.86
C ILE A 68 1.85 1.13 20.31
N VAL A 69 1.91 2.28 20.98
CA VAL A 69 2.66 3.44 20.48
C VAL A 69 4.09 3.50 21.01
N GLY A 70 4.39 2.80 22.10
CA GLY A 70 5.67 2.85 22.79
C GLY A 70 6.64 1.73 22.44
N CYS A 71 6.20 0.68 21.75
CA CYS A 71 7.01 -0.48 21.42
C CYS A 71 7.16 -0.65 19.90
N TYR A 72 8.33 -1.11 19.46
CA TYR A 72 8.52 -1.53 18.08
C TYR A 72 7.97 -2.94 17.89
N ASP A 73 7.27 -3.16 16.81
CA ASP A 73 6.94 -4.50 16.32
C ASP A 73 8.15 -5.15 15.61
N SER A 74 8.01 -6.44 15.29
CA SER A 74 8.99 -7.12 14.44
C SER A 74 9.00 -6.47 13.03
N PRO A 75 10.12 -6.63 12.25
CA PRO A 75 10.16 -6.13 10.88
C PRO A 75 9.05 -6.67 9.97
N GLN A 76 8.48 -7.79 10.34
CA GLN A 76 7.40 -8.46 9.60
C GLN A 76 6.02 -7.91 9.96
N GLY A 77 5.89 -7.30 11.13
CA GLY A 77 4.66 -6.74 11.69
C GLY A 77 4.37 -7.25 13.10
N ASN A 78 3.24 -6.83 13.66
CA ASN A 78 2.78 -7.28 14.96
C ASN A 78 2.42 -8.77 14.93
N GLU A 79 3.04 -9.57 15.80
CA GLU A 79 2.93 -11.04 15.80
C GLU A 79 1.48 -11.51 15.97
N SER A 80 0.75 -10.97 16.93
CA SER A 80 -0.65 -11.32 17.16
C SER A 80 -1.53 -10.99 15.95
N PHE A 81 -1.24 -9.92 15.24
CA PHE A 81 -1.96 -9.57 14.02
C PHE A 81 -1.62 -10.54 12.87
N LEU A 82 -0.36 -10.96 12.74
CA LEU A 82 0.05 -11.96 11.74
C LEU A 82 -0.67 -13.29 11.98
N GLU A 83 -0.76 -13.74 13.24
CA GLU A 83 -1.49 -14.95 13.62
C GLU A 83 -2.97 -14.88 13.25
N ILE A 84 -3.63 -13.75 13.56
CA ILE A 84 -5.05 -13.52 13.21
C ILE A 84 -5.27 -13.53 11.71
N VAL A 85 -4.36 -12.95 10.93
CA VAL A 85 -4.42 -12.96 9.45
C VAL A 85 -4.30 -14.39 8.94
N CYS A 86 -3.36 -15.19 9.44
CA CYS A 86 -3.20 -16.61 9.08
C CYS A 86 -4.45 -17.40 9.41
N GLU A 87 -4.98 -17.24 10.63
CA GLU A 87 -6.22 -17.92 11.04
C GLU A 87 -7.42 -17.55 10.16
N PHE A 88 -7.56 -16.27 9.83
CA PHE A 88 -8.63 -15.79 8.96
C PHE A 88 -8.59 -16.47 7.57
N PHE A 89 -7.42 -16.50 6.94
CA PHE A 89 -7.28 -17.11 5.61
C PHE A 89 -7.40 -18.63 5.66
N SER A 90 -6.87 -19.29 6.69
CA SER A 90 -7.02 -20.72 6.89
C SER A 90 -8.50 -21.10 7.06
N ARG A 91 -9.24 -20.39 7.90
CA ARG A 91 -10.64 -20.67 8.18
C ARG A 91 -11.57 -20.40 6.99
N ASN A 92 -11.34 -19.33 6.23
CA ASN A 92 -12.27 -18.90 5.18
C ASN A 92 -11.92 -19.45 3.80
N PHE A 93 -10.65 -19.77 3.55
CA PHE A 93 -10.16 -20.15 2.22
C PHE A 93 -9.39 -21.48 2.23
N SER A 94 -9.23 -22.11 3.39
CA SER A 94 -8.44 -23.35 3.57
C SER A 94 -6.98 -23.20 3.10
N TRP A 95 -6.41 -22.00 3.27
CA TRP A 95 -5.01 -21.75 2.95
C TRP A 95 -4.13 -22.20 4.13
N ASP A 96 -3.10 -22.96 3.82
CA ASP A 96 -2.10 -23.40 4.81
C ASP A 96 -1.02 -22.33 4.95
N LEU A 97 -1.31 -21.31 5.78
CA LEU A 97 -0.42 -20.19 6.03
C LEU A 97 0.12 -20.22 7.45
N THR A 98 1.39 -19.88 7.57
CA THR A 98 2.05 -19.57 8.84
C THR A 98 2.44 -18.09 8.87
N THR A 99 2.83 -17.59 10.03
CA THR A 99 3.31 -16.20 10.16
C THR A 99 4.53 -15.91 9.28
N GLU A 100 5.31 -16.93 8.89
CA GLU A 100 6.43 -16.79 7.95
C GLU A 100 5.98 -16.43 6.52
N ASN A 101 4.71 -16.66 6.18
CA ASN A 101 4.16 -16.36 4.86
C ASN A 101 3.51 -14.99 4.77
N VAL A 102 3.44 -14.24 5.86
CA VAL A 102 2.71 -12.96 5.95
C VAL A 102 3.64 -11.87 6.43
N ALA A 103 3.62 -10.72 5.78
CA ALA A 103 4.28 -9.51 6.22
C ALA A 103 3.35 -8.30 6.07
N ILE A 104 3.41 -7.39 7.04
CA ILE A 104 2.63 -6.16 7.03
C ILE A 104 3.50 -5.02 6.51
N THR A 105 2.93 -4.21 5.64
CA THR A 105 3.60 -3.03 5.09
C THR A 105 2.77 -1.78 5.31
N THR A 106 3.36 -0.61 5.08
CA THR A 106 2.69 0.69 5.16
C THR A 106 1.81 0.96 3.92
N GLY A 107 0.97 0.00 3.57
CA GLY A 107 0.06 0.07 2.43
C GLY A 107 0.55 -0.70 1.21
N SER A 108 -0.37 -1.00 0.29
CA SER A 108 -0.11 -1.82 -0.91
C SER A 108 0.95 -1.22 -1.85
N GLN A 109 1.06 0.11 -1.94
CA GLN A 109 2.11 0.75 -2.75
C GLN A 109 3.51 0.40 -2.25
N SER A 110 3.72 0.34 -0.94
CA SER A 110 5.00 -0.10 -0.36
C SER A 110 5.28 -1.57 -0.67
N SER A 111 4.24 -2.42 -0.60
CA SER A 111 4.37 -3.83 -0.97
C SER A 111 4.76 -4.00 -2.44
N PHE A 112 4.08 -3.30 -3.34
CA PHE A 112 4.38 -3.36 -4.77
C PHE A 112 5.76 -2.79 -5.09
N PHE A 113 6.17 -1.69 -4.44
CA PHE A 113 7.53 -1.19 -4.58
C PHE A 113 8.57 -2.26 -4.22
N MET A 114 8.38 -2.94 -3.10
CA MET A 114 9.29 -4.02 -2.69
C MET A 114 9.27 -5.19 -3.68
N LEU A 115 8.08 -5.69 -4.05
CA LEU A 115 7.94 -6.85 -4.91
C LEU A 115 8.45 -6.57 -6.34
N PHE A 116 8.14 -5.42 -6.91
CA PHE A 116 8.56 -5.09 -8.26
C PHE A 116 10.08 -4.95 -8.36
N ASN A 117 10.71 -4.33 -7.35
CA ASN A 117 12.16 -4.19 -7.34
C ASN A 117 12.90 -5.44 -6.87
N LEU A 118 12.21 -6.37 -6.19
CA LEU A 118 12.75 -7.67 -5.82
C LEU A 118 12.79 -8.65 -7.02
N PHE A 119 11.76 -8.62 -7.85
CA PHE A 119 11.57 -9.59 -8.93
C PHE A 119 11.81 -9.01 -10.33
N GLY A 120 11.74 -7.69 -10.52
CA GLY A 120 12.01 -7.01 -11.78
C GLY A 120 13.43 -6.46 -11.86
N GLY A 121 13.89 -6.25 -13.09
CA GLY A 121 15.19 -5.69 -13.39
C GLY A 121 16.29 -6.72 -13.62
N MET A 122 17.53 -6.25 -13.62
CA MET A 122 18.70 -7.10 -13.79
C MET A 122 18.93 -7.96 -12.53
N CYS A 123 18.75 -9.26 -12.67
CA CYS A 123 18.89 -10.22 -11.58
C CYS A 123 20.36 -10.73 -11.43
N VAL A 124 20.64 -11.35 -10.29
CA VAL A 124 21.99 -11.86 -9.96
C VAL A 124 22.48 -12.94 -10.91
N ASP A 125 21.59 -13.60 -11.63
CA ASP A 125 21.91 -14.59 -12.68
C ASP A 125 22.25 -13.94 -14.03
N GLY A 126 22.24 -12.60 -14.10
CA GLY A 126 22.53 -11.85 -15.31
C GLY A 126 21.36 -11.75 -16.30
N LEU A 127 20.18 -12.25 -15.93
CA LEU A 127 18.96 -12.14 -16.74
C LEU A 127 18.16 -10.91 -16.32
N GLU A 128 17.65 -10.21 -17.31
CA GLU A 128 16.70 -9.12 -17.09
C GLU A 128 15.28 -9.69 -17.01
N ARG A 129 14.54 -9.28 -15.99
CA ARG A 129 13.14 -9.68 -15.77
C ARG A 129 12.23 -8.47 -15.77
N VAL A 130 11.14 -8.57 -16.49
CA VAL A 130 10.09 -7.54 -16.54
C VAL A 130 8.90 -7.95 -15.69
N ILE A 131 8.23 -6.97 -15.09
CA ILE A 131 6.98 -7.18 -14.36
C ILE A 131 5.83 -7.07 -15.34
N GLN A 132 5.11 -8.15 -15.52
CA GLN A 132 3.90 -8.18 -16.32
C GLN A 132 2.67 -8.09 -15.42
N LEU A 133 1.85 -7.07 -15.64
CA LEU A 133 0.57 -6.89 -14.95
C LEU A 133 -0.57 -7.49 -15.77
N PRO A 134 -1.60 -8.08 -15.12
CA PRO A 134 -2.64 -8.84 -15.81
C PRO A 134 -3.67 -7.98 -16.53
N LEU A 135 -3.79 -6.71 -16.17
CA LEU A 135 -4.79 -5.79 -16.72
C LEU A 135 -4.15 -4.67 -17.54
N THR A 136 -4.91 -4.13 -18.48
CA THR A 136 -4.54 -2.96 -19.27
C THR A 136 -5.83 -2.18 -19.58
N PRO A 137 -5.98 -0.93 -19.10
CA PRO A 137 -5.03 -0.20 -18.24
C PRO A 137 -5.00 -0.70 -16.80
N GLU A 138 -3.84 -0.55 -16.16
CA GLU A 138 -3.64 -0.81 -14.74
C GLU A 138 -3.71 0.48 -13.92
N TYR A 139 -3.60 0.32 -12.58
CA TYR A 139 -3.54 1.47 -11.69
C TYR A 139 -2.30 2.32 -11.96
N ILE A 140 -2.55 3.61 -12.15
CA ILE A 140 -1.54 4.57 -12.59
C ILE A 140 -0.32 4.66 -11.67
N GLY A 141 -0.48 4.40 -10.38
CA GLY A 141 0.59 4.40 -9.39
C GLY A 141 1.63 3.28 -9.56
N TYR A 142 1.36 2.25 -10.36
CA TYR A 142 2.31 1.16 -10.58
C TYR A 142 3.48 1.56 -11.48
N GLY A 143 3.28 2.50 -12.40
CA GLY A 143 4.31 2.95 -13.32
C GLY A 143 5.53 3.63 -12.66
N ASP A 144 5.38 4.14 -11.44
CA ASP A 144 6.42 4.87 -10.73
C ASP A 144 7.17 4.02 -9.67
N LEU A 145 6.81 2.75 -9.52
CA LEU A 145 7.32 1.91 -8.43
C LEU A 145 8.70 1.28 -8.72
N LEU A 146 9.03 1.04 -9.98
CA LEU A 146 10.32 0.45 -10.35
C LEU A 146 11.46 1.47 -10.26
N ILE A 147 12.58 1.07 -9.66
CA ILE A 147 13.81 1.88 -9.64
C ILE A 147 14.39 1.94 -11.05
N ASN A 148 14.42 0.81 -11.75
CA ASN A 148 14.75 0.78 -13.17
C ASN A 148 13.47 0.86 -14.01
N PRO A 149 13.25 1.95 -14.78
CA PRO A 149 12.02 2.14 -15.54
C PRO A 149 11.90 1.24 -16.78
N ASP A 150 12.99 0.59 -17.18
CA ASP A 150 13.04 -0.24 -18.39
C ASP A 150 12.63 -1.71 -18.12
N CYS A 151 12.19 -2.02 -16.90
CA CYS A 151 11.80 -3.39 -16.49
C CYS A 151 10.31 -3.62 -16.50
#